data_25ec84cebc2ddc29aa151ca7bc591e52
#
_entry.id   25ec84cebc2ddc29aa151ca7bc591e52
#
_cell.length_a   1.000
_cell.length_b   1.000
_cell.length_c   1.000
_cell.angle_alpha   90.00
_cell.angle_beta   90.00
_cell.angle_gamma   90.00
#
_symmetry.space_group_name_H-M   'P 1'
#
loop_
_entity.id
_entity.type
_entity.pdbx_description
1 polymer ?
#
loop_
_entity_poly.entity_id
_entity_poly.type
_entity_poly.pdbx_seq_one_letter_code
_entity_poly.pdbx_strand_id
1 'polypeptide(L)'
;MIGTTGFTKKEERLIKNFSRKIPILKAGNMSLGINLLVYLTEIASKSLGKNFLSKIYEVHHKHKKDHPSGTALMIGNGIALGKDKNLFNIIGKKYLNKKKFPYSKKINFNSIRKGNIIGEHEVKFSSGKEIITLNHE
;
A
#
# COMPACT_ATOMS: atom_id res chain seq x y z
N MET A 1 -19.99 8.01 -4.59
CA MET A 1 -18.82 7.11 -4.59
C MET A 1 -17.54 7.94 -4.62
N ILE A 2 -16.54 7.60 -3.81
CA ILE A 2 -15.26 8.30 -3.70
C ILE A 2 -14.15 7.29 -4.01
N GLY A 3 -13.46 7.46 -5.15
CA GLY A 3 -12.35 6.61 -5.61
C GLY A 3 -10.99 7.32 -5.60
N THR A 4 -10.91 8.51 -4.98
CA THR A 4 -9.68 9.28 -4.87
C THR A 4 -9.03 9.10 -3.51
N THR A 5 -7.73 9.39 -3.43
CA THR A 5 -6.90 9.33 -2.22
C THR A 5 -6.34 10.73 -1.89
N GLY A 6 -5.62 10.84 -0.77
CA GLY A 6 -4.94 12.09 -0.41
C GLY A 6 -5.76 13.05 0.44
N PHE A 7 -6.87 12.61 1.02
CA PHE A 7 -7.68 13.44 1.94
C PHE A 7 -6.90 13.80 3.21
N THR A 8 -7.06 15.06 3.62
CA THR A 8 -6.60 15.53 4.93
C THR A 8 -7.45 14.94 6.05
N LYS A 9 -6.96 14.96 7.28
CA LYS A 9 -7.74 14.52 8.46
C LYS A 9 -9.06 15.29 8.63
N LYS A 10 -9.10 16.56 8.21
CA LYS A 10 -10.32 17.38 8.26
C LYS A 10 -11.35 16.87 7.26
N GLU A 11 -10.94 16.60 6.01
CA GLU A 11 -11.79 16.05 4.97
C GLU A 11 -12.29 14.64 5.31
N GLU A 12 -11.44 13.78 5.87
CA GLU A 12 -11.85 12.46 6.35
C GLU A 12 -12.95 12.54 7.42
N ARG A 13 -12.86 13.52 8.36
CA ARG A 13 -13.91 13.75 9.37
C ARG A 13 -15.22 14.22 8.72
N LEU A 14 -15.14 15.10 7.70
CA LEU A 14 -16.31 15.56 6.97
C LEU A 14 -16.99 14.40 6.25
N ILE A 15 -16.24 13.58 5.50
CA ILE A 15 -16.76 12.38 4.83
C ILE A 15 -17.46 11.47 5.85
N LYS A 16 -16.82 11.20 6.99
CA LYS A 16 -17.42 10.39 8.07
C LYS A 16 -18.70 11.00 8.64
N ASN A 17 -18.78 12.31 8.76
CA ASN A 17 -19.99 12.98 9.25
C ASN A 17 -21.13 12.88 8.24
N PHE A 18 -20.84 13.09 6.94
CA PHE A 18 -21.85 12.97 5.89
C PHE A 18 -22.29 11.52 5.68
N SER A 19 -21.44 10.53 5.90
CA SER A 19 -21.83 9.11 5.79
C SER A 19 -22.90 8.66 6.80
N ARG A 20 -23.18 9.47 7.83
CA ARG A 20 -24.30 9.26 8.74
C ARG A 20 -25.65 9.71 8.15
N LYS A 21 -25.65 10.53 7.10
CA LYS A 21 -26.84 11.11 6.47
C LYS A 21 -27.11 10.55 5.08
N ILE A 22 -26.06 10.15 4.36
CA ILE A 22 -26.11 9.60 3.01
C ILE A 22 -25.19 8.39 2.88
N PRO A 23 -25.51 7.38 2.06
CA PRO A 23 -24.62 6.25 1.78
C PRO A 23 -23.37 6.75 1.06
N ILE A 24 -22.18 6.48 1.62
CA ILE A 24 -20.89 6.82 1.00
C ILE A 24 -20.05 5.55 0.82
N LEU A 25 -19.80 5.15 -0.43
CA LEU A 25 -18.77 4.16 -0.77
C LEU A 25 -17.46 4.89 -1.02
N LYS A 26 -16.45 4.59 -0.20
CA LYS A 26 -15.09 5.12 -0.35
C LYS A 26 -14.10 3.97 -0.42
N ALA A 27 -13.31 3.92 -1.51
CA ALA A 27 -12.25 2.92 -1.69
C ALA A 27 -11.02 3.57 -2.34
N GLY A 28 -9.83 3.21 -1.87
CA GLY A 28 -8.56 3.69 -2.45
C GLY A 28 -8.27 3.08 -3.81
N ASN A 29 -8.83 1.90 -4.09
CA ASN A 29 -8.83 1.25 -5.39
C ASN A 29 -10.06 0.33 -5.50
N MET A 30 -10.70 0.30 -6.67
CA MET A 30 -11.90 -0.51 -6.93
C MET A 30 -11.62 -1.73 -7.84
N SER A 31 -10.37 -1.93 -8.27
CA SER A 31 -9.96 -3.13 -8.99
C SER A 31 -10.13 -4.37 -8.10
N LEU A 32 -10.82 -5.40 -8.62
CA LEU A 32 -10.95 -6.68 -7.93
C LEU A 32 -9.58 -7.32 -7.70
N GLY A 33 -8.70 -7.28 -8.73
CA GLY A 33 -7.35 -7.83 -8.65
C GLY A 33 -6.50 -7.15 -7.58
N ILE A 34 -6.54 -5.82 -7.48
CA ILE A 34 -5.84 -5.07 -6.42
C ILE A 34 -6.37 -5.42 -5.03
N ASN A 35 -7.69 -5.53 -4.85
CA ASN A 35 -8.25 -5.89 -3.56
C ASN A 35 -7.90 -7.34 -3.17
N LEU A 36 -7.88 -8.25 -4.14
CA LEU A 36 -7.38 -9.62 -3.94
C LEU A 36 -5.88 -9.63 -3.58
N LEU A 37 -5.06 -8.85 -4.30
CA LEU A 37 -3.63 -8.71 -4.00
C LEU A 37 -3.41 -8.23 -2.56
N VAL A 38 -4.16 -7.23 -2.09
CA VAL A 38 -4.09 -6.72 -0.71
C VAL A 38 -4.41 -7.83 0.29
N TYR A 39 -5.48 -8.58 0.05
CA TYR A 39 -5.90 -9.69 0.92
C TYR A 39 -4.87 -10.83 0.96
N LEU A 40 -4.37 -11.27 -0.21
CA LEU A 40 -3.31 -12.28 -0.28
C LEU A 40 -2.02 -11.83 0.42
N THR A 41 -1.69 -10.55 0.31
CA THR A 41 -0.54 -9.93 0.98
C THR A 41 -0.67 -9.99 2.51
N GLU A 42 -1.87 -9.76 3.04
CA GLU A 42 -2.15 -9.89 4.48
C GLU A 42 -1.95 -11.33 4.96
N ILE A 43 -2.56 -12.31 4.25
CA ILE A 43 -2.41 -13.73 4.57
C ILE A 43 -0.94 -14.15 4.51
N ALA A 44 -0.23 -13.81 3.43
CA ALA A 44 1.19 -14.13 3.29
C ALA A 44 2.02 -13.51 4.42
N SER A 45 1.78 -12.25 4.76
CA SER A 45 2.49 -11.56 5.84
C SER A 45 2.27 -12.23 7.20
N LYS A 46 1.05 -12.70 7.47
CA LYS A 46 0.70 -13.42 8.71
C LYS A 46 1.39 -14.78 8.78
N SER A 47 1.37 -15.53 7.68
CA SER A 47 1.87 -16.90 7.61
C SER A 47 3.40 -16.99 7.63
N LEU A 48 4.09 -16.05 6.98
CA LEU A 48 5.55 -16.06 6.82
C LEU A 48 6.33 -15.60 8.07
N GLY A 49 5.67 -14.94 9.00
CA GLY A 49 6.27 -14.53 10.27
C GLY A 49 7.33 -13.42 10.15
N LYS A 50 8.17 -13.32 11.20
CA LYS A 50 9.09 -12.17 11.40
C LYS A 50 10.37 -12.23 10.56
N ASN A 51 10.73 -13.42 10.05
CA ASN A 51 12.00 -13.64 9.35
C ASN A 51 11.95 -13.18 7.88
N PHE A 52 10.76 -12.89 7.36
CA PHE A 52 10.59 -12.39 6.01
C PHE A 52 10.56 -10.86 5.97
N LEU A 53 11.46 -10.30 5.18
CA LEU A 53 11.48 -8.88 4.83
C LEU A 53 10.42 -8.62 3.76
N SER A 54 9.71 -7.51 3.90
CA SER A 54 8.65 -7.14 2.96
C SER A 54 9.08 -5.92 2.15
N LYS A 55 9.01 -6.02 0.82
CA LYS A 55 9.25 -4.93 -0.12
C LYS A 55 8.06 -4.77 -1.04
N ILE A 56 7.66 -3.54 -1.30
CA ILE A 56 6.62 -3.17 -2.25
C ILE A 56 7.29 -2.36 -3.36
N TYR A 57 7.08 -2.78 -4.59
CA TYR A 57 7.47 -2.07 -5.79
C TYR A 57 6.22 -1.59 -6.50
N GLU A 58 6.25 -0.37 -6.99
CA GLU A 58 5.18 0.16 -7.82
C GLU A 58 5.75 0.98 -8.99
N VAL A 59 5.12 0.86 -10.13
CA VAL A 59 5.43 1.66 -11.32
C VAL A 59 4.17 2.36 -11.78
N HIS A 60 4.26 3.66 -12.03
CA HIS A 60 3.18 4.47 -12.60
C HIS A 60 3.72 5.45 -13.62
N HIS A 61 2.81 6.08 -14.36
CA HIS A 61 3.13 7.12 -15.35
C HIS A 61 3.91 8.29 -14.73
N LYS A 62 4.68 8.99 -15.57
CA LYS A 62 5.58 10.09 -15.15
C LYS A 62 4.89 11.26 -14.44
N HIS A 63 3.58 11.46 -14.67
CA HIS A 63 2.80 12.56 -14.09
C HIS A 63 2.24 12.28 -12.69
N LYS A 64 2.31 11.04 -12.19
CA LYS A 64 1.81 10.70 -10.86
C LYS A 64 2.69 11.31 -9.77
N LYS A 65 2.08 12.14 -8.91
CA LYS A 65 2.80 12.96 -7.91
C LYS A 65 3.03 12.24 -6.57
N ASP A 66 2.06 11.43 -6.14
CA ASP A 66 2.11 10.72 -4.86
C ASP A 66 3.15 9.59 -4.86
N HIS A 67 3.94 9.50 -3.79
CA HIS A 67 4.94 8.47 -3.53
C HIS A 67 4.91 8.08 -2.03
N PRO A 68 4.59 6.84 -1.65
CA PRO A 68 4.03 5.77 -2.47
C PRO A 68 2.61 6.11 -2.96
N SER A 69 2.12 5.36 -3.97
CA SER A 69 0.73 5.46 -4.43
C SER A 69 -0.26 5.02 -3.35
N GLY A 70 -1.54 5.44 -3.49
CA GLY A 70 -2.60 4.97 -2.60
C GLY A 70 -2.72 3.45 -2.57
N THR A 71 -2.59 2.79 -3.72
CA THR A 71 -2.60 1.31 -3.82
C THR A 71 -1.41 0.69 -3.11
N ALA A 72 -0.20 1.24 -3.27
CA ALA A 72 0.97 0.74 -2.54
C ALA A 72 0.80 0.87 -1.02
N LEU A 73 0.16 1.95 -0.55
CA LEU A 73 -0.18 2.11 0.87
C LEU A 73 -1.23 1.11 1.34
N MET A 74 -2.24 0.78 0.51
CA MET A 74 -3.20 -0.28 0.83
C MET A 74 -2.51 -1.64 0.99
N ILE A 75 -1.62 -2.00 0.07
CA ILE A 75 -0.80 -3.22 0.13
C ILE A 75 0.06 -3.21 1.40
N GLY A 76 0.74 -2.10 1.68
CA GLY A 76 1.53 -1.93 2.90
C GLY A 76 0.71 -2.10 4.17
N ASN A 77 -0.55 -1.64 4.17
CA ASN A 77 -1.47 -1.84 5.27
C ASN A 77 -1.85 -3.33 5.44
N GLY A 78 -2.06 -4.07 4.35
CA GLY A 78 -2.25 -5.52 4.39
C GLY A 78 -1.06 -6.24 5.05
N ILE A 79 0.19 -5.88 4.68
CA ILE A 79 1.38 -6.42 5.36
C ILE A 79 1.37 -6.08 6.86
N ALA A 80 1.00 -4.86 7.21
CA ALA A 80 0.99 -4.41 8.61
C ALA A 80 -0.06 -5.16 9.44
N LEU A 81 -1.27 -5.34 8.88
CA LEU A 81 -2.35 -6.12 9.50
C LEU A 81 -1.93 -7.58 9.72
N GLY A 82 -1.33 -8.23 8.71
CA GLY A 82 -0.81 -9.59 8.86
C GLY A 82 0.29 -9.73 9.93
N LYS A 83 0.91 -8.63 10.35
CA LYS A 83 1.88 -8.57 11.46
C LYS A 83 1.30 -8.04 12.78
N ASP A 84 -0.02 -7.89 12.88
CA ASP A 84 -0.73 -7.28 14.01
C ASP A 84 -0.19 -5.88 14.37
N LYS A 85 0.09 -5.06 13.34
CA LYS A 85 0.68 -3.73 13.49
C LYS A 85 -0.05 -2.69 12.67
N ASN A 86 0.11 -1.43 13.08
CA ASN A 86 -0.33 -0.29 12.27
C ASN A 86 0.78 0.09 11.28
N LEU A 87 0.39 0.35 10.01
CA LEU A 87 1.33 0.71 8.94
C LEU A 87 2.22 1.91 9.34
N PHE A 88 1.65 2.97 9.92
CA PHE A 88 2.42 4.15 10.33
C PHE A 88 3.48 3.88 11.39
N ASN A 89 3.29 2.85 12.22
CA ASN A 89 4.28 2.43 13.21
C ASN A 89 5.43 1.64 12.58
N ILE A 90 5.18 1.03 11.42
CA ILE A 90 6.16 0.20 10.72
C ILE A 90 7.01 1.01 9.73
N ILE A 91 6.43 1.97 8.99
CA ILE A 91 7.17 2.73 7.99
C ILE A 91 7.69 4.08 8.48
N GLY A 92 7.13 4.63 9.55
CA GLY A 92 7.45 5.96 10.07
C GLY A 92 6.96 7.10 9.15
N LYS A 93 6.25 8.07 9.73
CA LYS A 93 5.58 9.17 9.01
C LYS A 93 6.50 10.02 8.12
N LYS A 94 7.77 10.20 8.51
CA LYS A 94 8.73 11.05 7.79
C LYS A 94 9.15 10.53 6.41
N TYR A 95 8.78 9.30 6.05
CA TYR A 95 9.20 8.65 4.80
C TYR A 95 8.12 8.56 3.74
N LEU A 96 6.88 8.91 4.06
CA LEU A 96 5.72 8.74 3.14
C LEU A 96 5.85 9.48 1.81
N ASN A 97 6.66 10.55 1.74
CA ASN A 97 6.82 11.35 0.52
C ASN A 97 8.20 11.19 -0.16
N LYS A 98 8.97 10.19 0.20
CA LYS A 98 10.31 9.95 -0.40
C LYS A 98 10.25 8.83 -1.43
N LYS A 99 10.96 9.02 -2.55
CA LYS A 99 11.07 8.03 -3.65
C LYS A 99 11.72 6.72 -3.22
N LYS A 100 12.61 6.76 -2.22
CA LYS A 100 13.29 5.57 -1.68
C LYS A 100 13.23 5.60 -0.15
N PHE A 101 12.91 4.47 0.45
CA PHE A 101 12.94 4.27 1.89
C PHE A 101 14.23 3.56 2.28
N PRO A 102 14.90 3.96 3.37
CA PRO A 102 16.08 3.25 3.84
C PRO A 102 15.71 1.79 4.19
N TYR A 103 16.63 0.89 3.89
CA TYR A 103 16.49 -0.52 4.21
C TYR A 103 16.34 -0.66 5.74
N SER A 104 15.20 -1.17 6.17
CA SER A 104 14.93 -1.42 7.60
C SER A 104 14.22 -2.77 7.73
N LYS A 105 14.15 -3.34 8.93
CA LYS A 105 13.30 -4.51 9.25
C LYS A 105 11.79 -4.24 9.07
N LYS A 106 11.45 -3.11 8.50
CA LYS A 106 10.11 -2.56 8.27
C LYS A 106 9.72 -2.76 6.80
N ILE A 107 8.50 -2.38 6.45
CA ILE A 107 8.01 -2.42 5.08
C ILE A 107 8.78 -1.38 4.24
N ASN A 108 9.37 -1.83 3.14
CA ASN A 108 10.09 -0.97 2.21
C ASN A 108 9.24 -0.71 0.96
N PHE A 109 9.17 0.56 0.55
CA PHE A 109 8.51 0.99 -0.68
C PHE A 109 9.53 1.46 -1.70
N ASN A 110 9.33 1.04 -2.95
CA ASN A 110 10.10 1.53 -4.10
C ASN A 110 9.11 1.99 -5.18
N SER A 111 9.00 3.30 -5.34
CA SER A 111 8.07 3.92 -6.29
C SER A 111 8.84 4.40 -7.52
N ILE A 112 8.47 3.89 -8.69
CA ILE A 112 9.04 4.25 -9.99
C ILE A 112 8.00 5.05 -10.78
N ARG A 113 8.46 6.07 -11.51
CA ARG A 113 7.64 6.87 -12.41
C ARG A 113 8.25 6.81 -13.80
N LYS A 114 7.54 6.18 -14.75
CA LYS A 114 8.08 5.90 -16.08
C LYS A 114 6.96 5.85 -17.13
N GLY A 115 7.17 6.51 -18.25
CA GLY A 115 6.27 6.43 -19.41
C GLY A 115 4.83 6.76 -19.09
N ASN A 116 3.90 5.95 -19.61
CA ASN A 116 2.44 6.08 -19.50
C ASN A 116 1.81 4.88 -18.75
N ILE A 117 2.58 4.17 -17.93
CA ILE A 117 2.14 2.99 -17.17
C ILE A 117 1.02 3.39 -16.23
N ILE A 118 -0.12 2.70 -16.30
CA ILE A 118 -1.31 2.97 -15.49
C ILE A 118 -1.04 2.65 -14.03
N GLY A 119 -0.44 1.47 -13.75
CA GLY A 119 -0.05 1.07 -12.42
C GLY A 119 0.29 -0.42 -12.34
N GLU A 120 1.53 -0.72 -12.03
CA GLU A 120 2.03 -2.07 -11.73
C GLU A 120 2.40 -2.13 -10.25
N HIS A 121 2.07 -3.23 -9.58
CA HIS A 121 2.32 -3.40 -8.16
C HIS A 121 2.86 -4.79 -7.87
N GLU A 122 4.00 -4.84 -7.23
CA GLU A 122 4.65 -6.09 -6.82
C GLU A 122 4.95 -6.08 -5.33
N VAL A 123 4.69 -7.19 -4.66
CA VAL A 123 5.05 -7.43 -3.26
C VAL A 123 6.03 -8.59 -3.20
N LYS A 124 7.19 -8.37 -2.62
CA LYS A 124 8.17 -9.40 -2.33
C LYS A 124 8.31 -9.63 -0.84
N PHE A 125 8.14 -10.88 -0.44
CA PHE A 125 8.55 -11.39 0.87
C PHE A 125 9.82 -12.21 0.68
N SER A 126 10.89 -11.84 1.37
CA SER A 126 12.18 -12.52 1.22
C SER A 126 12.78 -12.90 2.57
N SER A 127 13.24 -14.14 2.67
CA SER A 127 14.19 -14.63 3.68
C SER A 127 15.57 -14.83 3.04
N GLY A 128 16.58 -15.25 3.78
CA GLY A 128 17.89 -15.58 3.20
C GLY A 128 17.86 -16.79 2.24
N LYS A 129 16.76 -17.55 2.18
CA LYS A 129 16.65 -18.83 1.46
C LYS A 129 15.62 -18.84 0.36
N GLU A 130 14.57 -18.02 0.47
CA GLU A 130 13.44 -18.05 -0.48
C GLU A 130 12.83 -16.67 -0.67
N ILE A 131 12.13 -16.50 -1.80
CA ILE A 131 11.41 -15.29 -2.16
C ILE A 131 10.01 -15.70 -2.61
N ILE A 132 9.00 -15.04 -2.06
CA ILE A 132 7.61 -15.13 -2.51
C ILE A 132 7.24 -13.79 -3.12
N THR A 133 6.69 -13.82 -4.33
CA THR A 133 6.28 -12.61 -5.06
C THR A 133 4.80 -12.69 -5.40
N LEU A 134 4.07 -11.61 -5.13
CA LEU A 134 2.70 -11.37 -5.57
C LEU A 134 2.74 -10.15 -6.51
N ASN A 135 2.15 -10.25 -7.70
CA ASN A 135 2.19 -9.23 -8.74
C ASN A 135 0.81 -8.92 -9.30
N HIS A 136 0.59 -7.67 -9.74
CA HIS A 136 -0.59 -7.18 -10.45
C HIS A 136 -0.17 -6.10 -11.45
N GLU A 137 -0.55 -6.30 -12.72
CA GLU A 137 -0.32 -5.41 -13.86
C GLU A 137 -1.63 -4.99 -14.52
#